data_26362203b785df8b51f6f95668a46913
#
_entry.id   26362203b785df8b51f6f95668a46913
#
_cell.length_a   1.000
_cell.length_b   1.000
_cell.length_c   1.000
_cell.angle_alpha   90.00
_cell.angle_beta   90.00
_cell.angle_gamma   90.00
#
_symmetry.space_group_name_H-M   'P 1'
#
loop_
_entity.id
_entity.type
_entity.pdbx_description
1 polymer ?
#
loop_
_entity_poly.entity_id
_entity_poly.type
_entity_poly.pdbx_seq_one_letter_code
_entity_poly.pdbx_strand_id
1 'polypeptide(L)'
;VADDLLIGVLQAARRHSRRPALTDGRGRTTTYGELADRVLGTAHRLRSRGFSPGSRMLFSVRPGPDAIVLALGTVAAGGTVVFVDPGGGQELFTRRTELAGPAWVAAESLLYAASAPGPVRALARRRGVLLPDYTSLPVRYIRSGPWLPGVPLRSVSTRRLAKPVADAPVPDPRPDQDAVVVFTSGTTAEPKAVVHTRGSLAAALTVLATRCELDQDSRVHTDQMMLGLPALIAGAHWSMPPYGFAPAAEPAALAAGLEGATHTFLVPSDLAAILDSGVALPRSLRQVLLGSAPVLPPLLRRARAALPEVELLAVYGMTEILPVAIATAEEKLAHDGDLLGRPLPGVRARVAEDGELVVSGPNLCRGYLGSPPLTEHATGDLARLEGDLIVLTGRKKDMILRGGTNVYPGLYEPAITRLPGVADAVMIGVPDEIGDERIVLALVATPDAGPHLAARVRASLPDLIDVYALPDEVVVLPELPLSGRTRKIDRSALRAGLAR
;
A
#
# COMPACT_ATOMS: atom_id res chain seq x y z
N VAL A 1 -4.08 -20.92 -16.19
CA VAL A 1 -4.15 -19.81 -15.24
C VAL A 1 -5.34 -18.95 -15.64
N ALA A 2 -6.18 -18.52 -14.67
CA ALA A 2 -7.34 -17.69 -14.99
C ALA A 2 -6.87 -16.28 -15.35
N ASP A 3 -7.36 -15.76 -16.48
CA ASP A 3 -7.10 -14.39 -16.92
C ASP A 3 -7.95 -13.34 -16.15
N ASP A 4 -8.47 -13.72 -14.99
CA ASP A 4 -9.41 -12.97 -14.19
C ASP A 4 -9.23 -13.28 -12.70
N LEU A 5 -8.97 -12.26 -11.90
CA LEU A 5 -8.73 -12.36 -10.46
C LEU A 5 -9.82 -13.17 -9.72
N LEU A 6 -11.07 -12.79 -9.94
CA LEU A 6 -12.19 -13.40 -9.20
C LEU A 6 -12.37 -14.87 -9.58
N ILE A 7 -12.26 -15.16 -10.89
CA ILE A 7 -12.34 -16.54 -11.39
C ILE A 7 -11.18 -17.37 -10.85
N GLY A 8 -9.96 -16.82 -10.79
CA GLY A 8 -8.80 -17.50 -10.19
C GLY A 8 -9.04 -17.91 -8.74
N VAL A 9 -9.52 -17.00 -7.91
CA VAL A 9 -9.86 -17.29 -6.49
C VAL A 9 -10.98 -18.31 -6.37
N LEU A 10 -12.06 -18.20 -7.17
CA LEU A 10 -13.19 -19.14 -7.12
C LEU A 10 -12.81 -20.53 -7.65
N GLN A 11 -11.92 -20.64 -8.62
CA GLN A 11 -11.37 -21.92 -9.09
C GLN A 11 -10.52 -22.59 -8.00
N ALA A 12 -9.64 -21.83 -7.33
CA ALA A 12 -8.88 -22.34 -6.18
C ALA A 12 -9.84 -22.84 -5.08
N ALA A 13 -10.89 -22.07 -4.79
CA ALA A 13 -11.89 -22.45 -3.80
C ALA A 13 -12.63 -23.75 -4.14
N ARG A 14 -12.95 -23.99 -5.41
CA ARG A 14 -13.55 -25.27 -5.86
C ARG A 14 -12.59 -26.45 -5.71
N ARG A 15 -11.30 -26.26 -6.07
CA ARG A 15 -10.28 -27.33 -6.00
C ARG A 15 -9.93 -27.69 -4.57
N HIS A 16 -9.91 -26.71 -3.67
CA HIS A 16 -9.37 -26.82 -2.31
C HIS A 16 -10.43 -26.52 -1.24
N SER A 17 -11.72 -26.78 -1.47
CA SER A 17 -12.86 -26.31 -0.68
C SER A 17 -12.73 -26.54 0.84
N ARG A 18 -12.12 -27.65 1.24
CA ARG A 18 -11.94 -28.02 2.66
C ARG A 18 -10.64 -27.50 3.29
N ARG A 19 -9.72 -26.98 2.49
CA ARG A 19 -8.43 -26.47 3.00
C ARG A 19 -8.59 -25.08 3.60
N PRO A 20 -7.77 -24.71 4.60
CA PRO A 20 -7.70 -23.35 5.10
C PRO A 20 -7.35 -22.37 3.96
N ALA A 21 -8.13 -21.30 3.81
CA ALA A 21 -7.81 -20.19 2.90
C ALA A 21 -7.24 -19.01 3.67
N LEU A 22 -7.94 -18.57 4.71
CA LEU A 22 -7.61 -17.37 5.47
C LEU A 22 -7.63 -17.67 6.97
N THR A 23 -6.67 -17.13 7.72
CA THR A 23 -6.69 -17.08 9.18
C THR A 23 -6.47 -15.66 9.65
N ASP A 24 -7.37 -15.14 10.51
CA ASP A 24 -7.24 -13.80 11.06
C ASP A 24 -6.23 -13.73 12.23
N GLY A 25 -5.86 -12.51 12.65
CA GLY A 25 -4.95 -12.27 13.76
C GLY A 25 -5.45 -12.78 15.14
N ARG A 26 -6.64 -13.39 15.20
CA ARG A 26 -7.20 -14.07 16.39
C ARG A 26 -7.20 -15.58 16.23
N GLY A 27 -6.61 -16.12 15.18
CA GLY A 27 -6.53 -17.54 14.90
C GLY A 27 -7.82 -18.15 14.31
N ARG A 28 -8.82 -17.34 13.91
CA ARG A 28 -10.04 -17.88 13.29
C ARG A 28 -9.80 -18.17 11.83
N THR A 29 -10.01 -19.40 11.43
CA THR A 29 -9.79 -19.88 10.07
C THR A 29 -11.09 -19.90 9.27
N THR A 30 -10.97 -19.52 7.99
CA THR A 30 -12.00 -19.62 6.96
C THR A 30 -11.48 -20.56 5.88
N THR A 31 -12.23 -21.58 5.52
CA THR A 31 -11.87 -22.50 4.43
C THR A 31 -12.12 -21.86 3.06
N TYR A 32 -11.56 -22.44 2.01
CA TYR A 32 -11.78 -22.00 0.64
C TYR A 32 -13.25 -22.07 0.21
N GLY A 33 -13.96 -23.13 0.62
CA GLY A 33 -15.41 -23.25 0.37
C GLY A 33 -16.19 -22.14 1.05
N GLU A 34 -15.95 -21.91 2.35
CA GLU A 34 -16.58 -20.81 3.09
C GLU A 34 -16.25 -19.44 2.52
N LEU A 35 -15.00 -19.23 2.05
CA LEU A 35 -14.60 -18.00 1.38
C LEU A 35 -15.46 -17.76 0.12
N ALA A 36 -15.59 -18.77 -0.76
CA ALA A 36 -16.38 -18.65 -1.97
C ALA A 36 -17.85 -18.37 -1.66
N ASP A 37 -18.46 -19.12 -0.74
CA ASP A 37 -19.87 -18.96 -0.36
C ASP A 37 -20.13 -17.55 0.21
N ARG A 38 -19.23 -17.04 1.01
CA ARG A 38 -19.31 -15.69 1.59
C ARG A 38 -19.13 -14.60 0.54
N VAL A 39 -18.22 -14.78 -0.41
CA VAL A 39 -17.99 -13.85 -1.54
C VAL A 39 -19.24 -13.80 -2.43
N LEU A 40 -19.76 -14.94 -2.87
CA LEU A 40 -20.95 -15.02 -3.70
C LEU A 40 -22.20 -14.52 -2.97
N GLY A 41 -22.36 -14.86 -1.70
CA GLY A 41 -23.43 -14.34 -0.84
C GLY A 41 -23.36 -12.81 -0.70
N THR A 42 -22.16 -12.24 -0.58
CA THR A 42 -21.95 -10.78 -0.53
C THR A 42 -22.38 -10.13 -1.85
N ALA A 43 -21.95 -10.69 -2.99
CA ALA A 43 -22.30 -10.17 -4.31
C ALA A 43 -23.82 -10.19 -4.54
N HIS A 44 -24.48 -11.30 -4.23
CA HIS A 44 -25.93 -11.44 -4.32
C HIS A 44 -26.67 -10.39 -3.48
N ARG A 45 -26.26 -10.20 -2.22
CA ARG A 45 -26.91 -9.25 -1.31
C ARG A 45 -26.60 -7.79 -1.60
N LEU A 46 -25.47 -7.48 -2.19
CA LEU A 46 -25.17 -6.14 -2.70
C LEU A 46 -26.13 -5.82 -3.86
N ARG A 47 -26.25 -6.72 -4.85
CA ARG A 47 -27.15 -6.54 -5.99
C ARG A 47 -28.61 -6.39 -5.55
N SER A 48 -29.08 -7.25 -4.63
CA SER A 48 -30.46 -7.17 -4.10
C SER A 48 -30.76 -5.88 -3.34
N ARG A 49 -29.73 -5.13 -2.96
CA ARG A 49 -29.83 -3.81 -2.32
C ARG A 49 -29.57 -2.66 -3.29
N GLY A 50 -29.56 -2.94 -4.60
CA GLY A 50 -29.36 -1.92 -5.63
C GLY A 50 -27.91 -1.52 -5.85
N PHE A 51 -26.96 -2.41 -5.57
CA PHE A 51 -25.59 -2.25 -6.05
C PHE A 51 -25.55 -2.62 -7.54
N SER A 52 -25.35 -1.64 -8.39
CA SER A 52 -25.35 -1.83 -9.85
C SER A 52 -23.92 -2.10 -10.36
N PRO A 53 -23.77 -2.85 -11.46
CA PRO A 53 -22.49 -2.95 -12.16
C PRO A 53 -21.90 -1.57 -12.46
N GLY A 54 -20.59 -1.42 -12.31
CA GLY A 54 -19.89 -0.15 -12.42
C GLY A 54 -19.94 0.76 -11.19
N SER A 55 -20.74 0.40 -10.16
CA SER A 55 -20.77 1.16 -8.91
C SER A 55 -19.42 1.08 -8.20
N ARG A 56 -19.00 2.19 -7.59
CA ARG A 56 -17.78 2.27 -6.80
C ARG A 56 -18.10 2.24 -5.31
N MET A 57 -17.32 1.44 -4.57
CA MET A 57 -17.41 1.34 -3.11
C MET A 57 -16.15 1.92 -2.49
N LEU A 58 -16.28 3.06 -1.83
CA LEU A 58 -15.20 3.60 -0.98
C LEU A 58 -14.96 2.63 0.17
N PHE A 59 -13.69 2.26 0.39
CA PHE A 59 -13.32 1.15 1.24
C PHE A 59 -12.26 1.55 2.26
N SER A 60 -12.65 1.57 3.53
CA SER A 60 -11.79 1.84 4.69
C SER A 60 -12.07 0.80 5.79
N VAL A 61 -12.03 -0.47 5.40
CA VAL A 61 -12.15 -1.63 6.29
C VAL A 61 -10.75 -2.21 6.51
N ARG A 62 -10.44 -2.53 7.77
CA ARG A 62 -9.14 -3.09 8.16
C ARG A 62 -8.86 -4.41 7.45
N PRO A 63 -7.58 -4.71 7.12
CA PRO A 63 -7.21 -6.02 6.59
C PRO A 63 -7.73 -7.16 7.47
N GLY A 64 -8.27 -8.19 6.83
CA GLY A 64 -8.83 -9.35 7.49
C GLY A 64 -9.79 -10.14 6.59
N PRO A 65 -10.22 -11.34 6.98
CA PRO A 65 -11.11 -12.18 6.17
C PRO A 65 -12.42 -11.48 5.75
N ASP A 66 -13.02 -10.68 6.64
CA ASP A 66 -14.25 -9.95 6.33
C ASP A 66 -14.01 -8.84 5.28
N ALA A 67 -12.84 -8.19 5.29
CA ALA A 67 -12.43 -7.21 4.29
C ALA A 67 -12.21 -7.88 2.92
N ILE A 68 -11.50 -9.02 2.88
CA ILE A 68 -11.26 -9.79 1.66
C ILE A 68 -12.58 -10.26 1.05
N VAL A 69 -13.47 -10.82 1.86
CA VAL A 69 -14.82 -11.25 1.42
C VAL A 69 -15.61 -10.07 0.86
N LEU A 70 -15.61 -8.93 1.53
CA LEU A 70 -16.33 -7.75 1.06
C LEU A 70 -15.74 -7.19 -0.24
N ALA A 71 -14.41 -7.10 -0.34
CA ALA A 71 -13.74 -6.62 -1.54
C ALA A 71 -14.03 -7.53 -2.75
N LEU A 72 -13.77 -8.83 -2.62
CA LEU A 72 -14.05 -9.81 -3.68
C LEU A 72 -15.57 -9.88 -4.00
N GLY A 73 -16.44 -9.79 -3.00
CA GLY A 73 -17.88 -9.73 -3.19
C GLY A 73 -18.36 -8.47 -3.91
N THR A 74 -17.69 -7.33 -3.70
CA THR A 74 -17.94 -6.09 -4.45
C THR A 74 -17.56 -6.24 -5.92
N VAL A 75 -16.39 -6.81 -6.20
CA VAL A 75 -15.94 -7.11 -7.56
C VAL A 75 -16.87 -8.14 -8.21
N ALA A 76 -17.27 -9.17 -7.49
CA ALA A 76 -18.24 -10.18 -7.94
C ALA A 76 -19.62 -9.58 -8.23
N ALA A 77 -20.02 -8.52 -7.53
CA ALA A 77 -21.26 -7.79 -7.82
C ALA A 77 -21.18 -6.92 -9.09
N GLY A 78 -20.01 -6.80 -9.71
CA GLY A 78 -19.75 -5.99 -10.88
C GLY A 78 -19.21 -4.58 -10.55
N GLY A 79 -18.78 -4.36 -9.31
CA GLY A 79 -18.30 -3.07 -8.84
C GLY A 79 -16.79 -2.95 -8.72
N THR A 80 -16.38 -1.76 -8.29
CA THR A 80 -14.98 -1.38 -8.08
C THR A 80 -14.75 -0.99 -6.62
N VAL A 81 -13.73 -1.55 -6.00
CA VAL A 81 -13.27 -1.18 -4.65
C VAL A 81 -12.35 0.02 -4.74
N VAL A 82 -12.65 1.09 -4.01
CA VAL A 82 -11.85 2.31 -3.95
C VAL A 82 -11.21 2.40 -2.57
N PHE A 83 -9.93 2.06 -2.48
CA PHE A 83 -9.21 2.15 -1.21
C PHE A 83 -8.93 3.59 -0.83
N VAL A 84 -9.34 3.98 0.38
CA VAL A 84 -9.08 5.31 0.93
C VAL A 84 -8.56 5.17 2.35
N ASP A 85 -7.36 5.69 2.57
CA ASP A 85 -6.78 5.83 3.89
C ASP A 85 -7.46 7.00 4.63
N PRO A 86 -7.95 6.80 5.87
CA PRO A 86 -8.55 7.85 6.68
C PRO A 86 -7.53 8.89 7.21
N GLY A 87 -6.22 8.62 7.12
CA GLY A 87 -5.17 9.47 7.70
C GLY A 87 -4.91 10.79 6.97
N GLY A 88 -5.37 10.95 5.74
CA GLY A 88 -5.05 12.11 4.87
C GLY A 88 -5.83 13.40 5.15
N GLY A 89 -6.59 13.50 6.24
CA GLY A 89 -7.38 14.68 6.59
C GLY A 89 -8.62 14.90 5.71
N GLN A 90 -9.43 15.91 6.08
CA GLN A 90 -10.73 16.16 5.44
C GLN A 90 -10.61 16.60 3.98
N GLU A 91 -9.67 17.47 3.65
CA GLU A 91 -9.54 18.03 2.31
C GLU A 91 -9.16 16.95 1.29
N LEU A 92 -8.14 16.15 1.59
CA LEU A 92 -7.72 15.05 0.72
C LEU A 92 -8.80 13.99 0.59
N PHE A 93 -9.51 13.68 1.67
CA PHE A 93 -10.67 12.78 1.65
C PHE A 93 -11.76 13.30 0.71
N THR A 94 -12.10 14.60 0.79
CA THR A 94 -13.10 15.22 -0.07
C THR A 94 -12.69 15.12 -1.54
N ARG A 95 -11.45 15.51 -1.89
CA ARG A 95 -10.93 15.41 -3.26
C ARG A 95 -10.96 13.98 -3.80
N ARG A 96 -10.55 12.99 -2.97
CA ARG A 96 -10.59 11.56 -3.35
C ARG A 96 -12.01 11.05 -3.56
N THR A 97 -12.95 11.46 -2.72
CA THR A 97 -14.36 11.06 -2.84
C THR A 97 -15.05 11.70 -4.03
N GLU A 98 -14.77 12.97 -4.33
CA GLU A 98 -15.27 13.66 -5.51
C GLU A 98 -14.75 12.99 -6.78
N LEU A 99 -13.44 12.72 -6.86
CA LEU A 99 -12.85 12.02 -8.01
C LEU A 99 -13.40 10.62 -8.18
N ALA A 100 -13.55 9.86 -7.07
CA ALA A 100 -14.05 8.49 -7.11
C ALA A 100 -15.55 8.40 -7.40
N GLY A 101 -16.36 9.36 -6.98
CA GLY A 101 -17.82 9.34 -7.10
C GLY A 101 -18.45 8.06 -6.54
N PRO A 102 -18.19 7.68 -5.26
CA PRO A 102 -18.66 6.41 -4.72
C PRO A 102 -20.18 6.44 -4.53
N ALA A 103 -20.85 5.33 -4.85
CA ALA A 103 -22.27 5.12 -4.52
C ALA A 103 -22.44 4.43 -3.16
N TRP A 104 -21.39 3.80 -2.65
CA TRP A 104 -21.36 3.05 -1.40
C TRP A 104 -20.08 3.37 -0.62
N VAL A 105 -20.18 3.29 0.71
CA VAL A 105 -19.04 3.39 1.63
C VAL A 105 -19.03 2.21 2.57
N ALA A 106 -17.89 1.55 2.68
CA ALA A 106 -17.63 0.51 3.65
C ALA A 106 -16.50 0.95 4.59
N ALA A 107 -16.78 1.03 5.87
CA ALA A 107 -15.77 1.39 6.87
C ALA A 107 -16.00 0.66 8.20
N GLU A 108 -14.97 0.69 9.05
CA GLU A 108 -15.07 0.19 10.41
C GLU A 108 -16.11 0.98 11.22
N SER A 109 -16.86 0.28 12.07
CA SER A 109 -17.83 0.93 12.97
C SER A 109 -17.17 1.97 13.86
N LEU A 110 -15.94 1.71 14.32
CA LEU A 110 -15.18 2.66 15.12
C LEU A 110 -14.78 3.90 14.31
N LEU A 111 -14.43 3.74 13.03
CA LEU A 111 -14.11 4.85 12.14
C LEU A 111 -15.32 5.76 11.93
N TYR A 112 -16.51 5.21 11.68
CA TYR A 112 -17.74 6.00 11.63
C TYR A 112 -18.00 6.75 12.93
N ALA A 113 -17.95 6.05 14.08
CA ALA A 113 -18.19 6.64 15.38
C ALA A 113 -17.21 7.77 15.73
N ALA A 114 -15.93 7.60 15.37
CA ALA A 114 -14.89 8.60 15.64
C ALA A 114 -14.88 9.75 14.63
N SER A 115 -15.43 9.57 13.43
CA SER A 115 -15.51 10.60 12.38
C SER A 115 -16.81 11.38 12.40
N ALA A 116 -17.92 10.81 12.92
CA ALA A 116 -19.20 11.49 13.03
C ALA A 116 -19.13 12.69 13.99
N PRO A 117 -19.83 13.79 13.70
CA PRO A 117 -19.92 14.91 14.62
C PRO A 117 -20.42 14.47 16.01
N GLY A 118 -19.68 14.80 17.07
CA GLY A 118 -20.04 14.40 18.42
C GLY A 118 -18.86 14.29 19.40
N PRO A 119 -19.12 13.82 20.63
CA PRO A 119 -18.12 13.79 21.69
C PRO A 119 -16.95 12.83 21.39
N VAL A 120 -17.19 11.73 20.68
CA VAL A 120 -16.14 10.78 20.30
C VAL A 120 -15.14 11.43 19.34
N ARG A 121 -15.62 12.18 18.35
CA ARG A 121 -14.76 12.97 17.45
C ARG A 121 -13.96 14.04 18.19
N ALA A 122 -14.62 14.74 19.13
CA ALA A 122 -13.94 15.74 19.95
C ALA A 122 -12.81 15.13 20.80
N LEU A 123 -13.03 13.93 21.36
CA LEU A 123 -12.00 13.19 22.11
C LEU A 123 -10.88 12.70 21.20
N ALA A 124 -11.21 12.18 20.01
CA ALA A 124 -10.23 11.75 19.00
C ALA A 124 -9.31 12.93 18.59
N ARG A 125 -9.90 14.11 18.31
CA ARG A 125 -9.15 15.33 17.99
C ARG A 125 -8.21 15.77 19.11
N ARG A 126 -8.67 15.71 20.38
CA ARG A 126 -7.81 16.03 21.54
C ARG A 126 -6.60 15.10 21.67
N ARG A 127 -6.65 13.92 21.05
CA ARG A 127 -5.55 12.93 20.99
C ARG A 127 -4.76 13.00 19.66
N GLY A 128 -4.92 14.07 18.88
CA GLY A 128 -4.22 14.25 17.60
C GLY A 128 -4.77 13.38 16.45
N VAL A 129 -5.94 12.73 16.62
CA VAL A 129 -6.54 11.89 15.57
C VAL A 129 -7.51 12.73 14.74
N LEU A 130 -7.07 13.17 13.56
CA LEU A 130 -7.84 13.97 12.62
C LEU A 130 -8.49 13.08 11.57
N LEU A 131 -9.72 12.64 11.81
CA LEU A 131 -10.47 11.81 10.86
C LEU A 131 -11.41 12.65 10.00
N PRO A 132 -11.50 12.38 8.69
CA PRO A 132 -12.49 12.98 7.82
C PRO A 132 -13.89 12.47 8.16
N ASP A 133 -14.93 13.24 7.82
CA ASP A 133 -16.31 12.85 8.08
C ASP A 133 -16.83 11.84 7.03
N TYR A 134 -16.80 10.57 7.40
CA TYR A 134 -17.35 9.48 6.58
C TYR A 134 -18.88 9.44 6.55
N THR A 135 -19.54 10.14 7.49
CA THR A 135 -21.00 10.04 7.66
C THR A 135 -21.78 11.10 6.89
N SER A 136 -21.10 12.11 6.35
CA SER A 136 -21.70 13.21 5.59
C SER A 136 -21.93 12.89 4.11
N LEU A 137 -21.43 11.77 3.60
CA LEU A 137 -21.56 11.41 2.19
C LEU A 137 -23.01 10.96 1.85
N PRO A 138 -23.58 11.39 0.71
CA PRO A 138 -24.92 11.00 0.28
C PRO A 138 -24.93 9.61 -0.39
N VAL A 139 -24.50 8.57 0.32
CA VAL A 139 -24.24 7.22 -0.17
C VAL A 139 -24.90 6.16 0.70
N ARG A 140 -24.84 4.90 0.29
CA ARG A 140 -25.23 3.76 1.12
C ARG A 140 -24.06 3.26 1.95
N TYR A 141 -24.35 2.88 3.19
CA TYR A 141 -23.34 2.58 4.19
C TYR A 141 -23.25 1.09 4.52
N ILE A 142 -22.03 0.58 4.58
CA ILE A 142 -21.69 -0.75 5.08
C ILE A 142 -20.75 -0.55 6.28
N ARG A 143 -21.03 -1.26 7.37
CA ARG A 143 -20.19 -1.23 8.56
C ARG A 143 -19.48 -2.57 8.77
N SER A 144 -18.22 -2.51 9.12
CA SER A 144 -17.45 -3.61 9.67
C SER A 144 -17.43 -3.48 11.19
N GLY A 145 -18.02 -4.45 11.89
CA GLY A 145 -18.15 -4.44 13.34
C GLY A 145 -19.59 -4.22 13.86
N PRO A 146 -19.76 -4.08 15.19
CA PRO A 146 -21.05 -3.81 15.82
C PRO A 146 -21.57 -2.42 15.47
N TRP A 147 -22.85 -2.20 15.66
CA TRP A 147 -23.38 -0.83 15.60
C TRP A 147 -22.95 -0.06 16.85
N LEU A 148 -22.47 1.16 16.65
CA LEU A 148 -22.03 2.09 17.70
C LEU A 148 -22.71 3.45 17.47
N PRO A 149 -22.87 4.29 18.51
CA PRO A 149 -23.28 5.68 18.33
C PRO A 149 -22.38 6.41 17.34
N GLY A 150 -22.98 7.13 16.37
CA GLY A 150 -22.27 7.76 15.25
C GLY A 150 -22.17 6.90 13.98
N VAL A 151 -22.47 5.60 14.06
CA VAL A 151 -22.59 4.75 12.87
C VAL A 151 -23.92 5.04 12.17
N PRO A 152 -23.95 5.23 10.83
CA PRO A 152 -25.20 5.51 10.11
C PRO A 152 -26.27 4.45 10.37
N LEU A 153 -27.48 4.88 10.77
CA LEU A 153 -28.57 4.00 11.20
C LEU A 153 -28.98 2.96 10.14
N ARG A 154 -28.95 3.34 8.87
CA ARG A 154 -29.29 2.45 7.74
C ARG A 154 -28.11 1.65 7.21
N SER A 155 -26.98 1.59 7.92
CA SER A 155 -25.81 0.81 7.51
C SER A 155 -26.07 -0.70 7.61
N VAL A 156 -25.57 -1.44 6.63
CA VAL A 156 -25.62 -2.91 6.60
C VAL A 156 -24.30 -3.46 7.15
N SER A 157 -24.32 -4.50 8.00
CA SER A 157 -23.10 -5.11 8.49
C SER A 157 -22.46 -6.03 7.45
N THR A 158 -21.11 -6.05 7.39
CA THR A 158 -20.33 -7.00 6.56
C THR A 158 -20.76 -8.44 6.82
N ARG A 159 -20.92 -8.84 8.08
CA ARG A 159 -21.37 -10.17 8.47
C ARG A 159 -22.74 -10.56 7.88
N ARG A 160 -23.68 -9.59 7.79
CA ARG A 160 -24.99 -9.84 7.18
C ARG A 160 -24.88 -9.99 5.66
N LEU A 161 -24.00 -9.24 5.01
CA LEU A 161 -23.74 -9.37 3.59
C LEU A 161 -23.07 -10.71 3.27
N ALA A 162 -22.12 -11.13 4.08
CA ALA A 162 -21.32 -12.33 3.89
C ALA A 162 -22.02 -13.67 4.25
N LYS A 163 -23.32 -13.66 4.59
CA LYS A 163 -24.04 -14.92 4.80
C LYS A 163 -24.13 -15.71 3.49
N PRO A 164 -23.88 -17.02 3.47
CA PRO A 164 -24.08 -17.86 2.30
C PRO A 164 -25.48 -17.70 1.71
N VAL A 165 -25.59 -17.88 0.41
CA VAL A 165 -26.86 -17.94 -0.35
C VAL A 165 -26.81 -19.22 -1.17
N ALA A 166 -27.78 -20.08 -0.99
CA ALA A 166 -27.91 -21.31 -1.79
C ALA A 166 -27.96 -20.91 -3.28
N ASP A 167 -27.25 -21.67 -4.10
CA ASP A 167 -27.21 -21.52 -5.57
C ASP A 167 -26.91 -20.11 -6.05
N ALA A 168 -26.11 -19.35 -5.28
CA ALA A 168 -25.65 -18.03 -5.72
C ALA A 168 -24.85 -18.16 -7.03
N PRO A 169 -25.21 -17.40 -8.08
CA PRO A 169 -24.58 -17.55 -9.38
C PRO A 169 -23.12 -17.15 -9.34
N VAL A 170 -22.27 -17.95 -9.96
CA VAL A 170 -20.86 -17.62 -10.19
C VAL A 170 -20.82 -16.55 -11.29
N PRO A 171 -20.12 -15.43 -11.07
CA PRO A 171 -20.00 -14.39 -12.08
C PRO A 171 -19.22 -14.86 -13.31
N ASP A 172 -19.58 -14.36 -14.48
CA ASP A 172 -18.81 -14.57 -15.70
C ASP A 172 -17.42 -13.93 -15.62
N PRO A 173 -16.43 -14.47 -16.34
CA PRO A 173 -15.14 -13.81 -16.53
C PRO A 173 -15.33 -12.42 -17.18
N ARG A 174 -14.72 -11.39 -16.61
CA ARG A 174 -14.71 -10.02 -17.13
C ARG A 174 -13.35 -9.37 -16.86
N PRO A 175 -12.31 -9.75 -17.59
CA PRO A 175 -10.96 -9.24 -17.34
C PRO A 175 -10.85 -7.70 -17.45
N ASP A 176 -11.69 -7.08 -18.29
CA ASP A 176 -11.70 -5.62 -18.49
C ASP A 176 -12.49 -4.86 -17.41
N GLN A 177 -13.19 -5.54 -16.50
CA GLN A 177 -13.93 -4.88 -15.44
C GLN A 177 -12.97 -4.22 -14.45
N ASP A 178 -13.18 -2.94 -14.15
CA ASP A 178 -12.49 -2.26 -13.06
C ASP A 178 -12.74 -2.99 -11.75
N ALA A 179 -11.68 -3.38 -11.06
CA ALA A 179 -11.75 -4.11 -9.80
C ALA A 179 -11.35 -3.25 -8.61
N VAL A 180 -10.27 -2.49 -8.76
CA VAL A 180 -9.66 -1.73 -7.67
C VAL A 180 -9.21 -0.36 -8.15
N VAL A 181 -9.43 0.65 -7.31
CA VAL A 181 -8.83 1.98 -7.41
C VAL A 181 -7.96 2.20 -6.19
N VAL A 182 -6.69 2.55 -6.42
CA VAL A 182 -5.73 2.92 -5.38
C VAL A 182 -5.28 4.34 -5.62
N PHE A 183 -5.36 5.18 -4.61
CA PHE A 183 -4.83 6.53 -4.69
C PHE A 183 -3.33 6.53 -4.42
N THR A 184 -2.59 7.07 -5.36
CA THR A 184 -1.20 7.44 -5.15
C THR A 184 -1.13 8.95 -4.96
N SER A 185 -0.26 9.38 -4.07
CA SER A 185 0.07 10.77 -3.91
C SER A 185 1.03 11.12 -5.05
N GLY A 186 0.49 11.63 -6.13
CA GLY A 186 1.32 12.22 -7.18
C GLY A 186 2.16 13.37 -6.63
N THR A 187 3.27 13.69 -7.29
CA THR A 187 4.13 14.86 -6.98
C THR A 187 3.42 16.21 -7.19
N THR A 188 2.20 16.20 -7.68
CA THR A 188 1.27 17.32 -7.79
C THR A 188 0.25 17.20 -6.66
N ALA A 189 -0.26 18.30 -6.14
CA ALA A 189 -1.26 18.35 -5.05
C ALA A 189 -2.59 17.61 -5.35
N GLU A 190 -2.72 17.02 -6.54
CA GLU A 190 -3.90 16.25 -6.96
C GLU A 190 -3.67 14.75 -6.82
N PRO A 191 -4.55 14.04 -6.10
CA PRO A 191 -4.45 12.60 -5.92
C PRO A 191 -4.68 11.88 -7.27
N LYS A 192 -3.76 11.01 -7.67
CA LYS A 192 -3.94 10.14 -8.83
C LYS A 192 -4.65 8.85 -8.39
N ALA A 193 -5.74 8.53 -9.06
CA ALA A 193 -6.55 7.34 -8.81
C ALA A 193 -6.20 6.25 -9.84
N VAL A 194 -5.31 5.35 -9.48
CA VAL A 194 -4.85 4.23 -10.33
C VAL A 194 -5.93 3.15 -10.38
N VAL A 195 -6.32 2.74 -11.57
CA VAL A 195 -7.40 1.76 -11.79
C VAL A 195 -6.83 0.45 -12.28
N HIS A 196 -7.00 -0.60 -11.50
CA HIS A 196 -6.72 -1.96 -11.93
C HIS A 196 -7.98 -2.70 -12.33
N THR A 197 -7.89 -3.45 -13.44
CA THR A 197 -8.95 -4.36 -13.86
C THR A 197 -8.79 -5.74 -13.22
N ARG A 198 -9.81 -6.58 -13.34
CA ARG A 198 -9.75 -7.98 -12.91
C ARG A 198 -8.64 -8.75 -13.63
N GLY A 199 -8.40 -8.42 -14.92
CA GLY A 199 -7.35 -9.02 -15.74
C GLY A 199 -5.95 -8.57 -15.34
N SER A 200 -5.73 -7.25 -15.20
CA SER A 200 -4.40 -6.74 -14.80
C SER A 200 -3.98 -7.26 -13.42
N LEU A 201 -4.93 -7.36 -12.47
CA LEU A 201 -4.66 -7.98 -11.18
C LEU A 201 -4.39 -9.48 -11.30
N ALA A 202 -5.14 -10.22 -12.12
CA ALA A 202 -4.89 -11.64 -12.33
C ALA A 202 -3.48 -11.88 -12.87
N ALA A 203 -3.04 -11.09 -13.84
CA ALA A 203 -1.69 -11.16 -14.39
C ALA A 203 -0.63 -10.88 -13.32
N ALA A 204 -0.81 -9.79 -12.55
CA ALA A 204 0.09 -9.40 -11.47
C ALA A 204 0.25 -10.50 -10.42
N LEU A 205 -0.87 -11.03 -9.93
CA LEU A 205 -0.89 -12.01 -8.85
C LEU A 205 -0.40 -13.39 -9.30
N THR A 206 -0.68 -13.76 -10.55
CA THR A 206 -0.23 -15.03 -11.12
C THR A 206 1.30 -15.05 -11.30
N VAL A 207 1.86 -13.99 -11.89
CA VAL A 207 3.31 -13.93 -12.09
C VAL A 207 4.06 -13.93 -10.76
N LEU A 208 3.50 -13.27 -9.74
CA LEU A 208 4.07 -13.28 -8.40
C LEU A 208 3.93 -14.66 -7.72
N ALA A 209 2.76 -15.30 -7.81
CA ALA A 209 2.56 -16.65 -7.29
C ALA A 209 3.55 -17.65 -7.93
N THR A 210 3.78 -17.53 -9.23
CA THR A 210 4.73 -18.39 -9.97
C THR A 210 6.17 -18.10 -9.52
N ARG A 211 6.58 -16.83 -9.41
CA ARG A 211 7.94 -16.46 -9.00
C ARG A 211 8.24 -16.85 -7.55
N CYS A 212 7.25 -16.84 -6.70
CA CYS A 212 7.36 -17.28 -5.31
C CYS A 212 7.11 -18.77 -5.12
N GLU A 213 6.92 -19.53 -6.21
CA GLU A 213 6.63 -20.98 -6.17
C GLU A 213 5.49 -21.34 -5.19
N LEU A 214 4.47 -20.47 -5.13
CA LEU A 214 3.33 -20.71 -4.24
C LEU A 214 2.48 -21.86 -4.77
N ASP A 215 2.14 -22.76 -3.86
CA ASP A 215 1.29 -23.91 -4.10
C ASP A 215 0.30 -24.13 -2.94
N GLN A 216 -0.49 -25.19 -3.03
CA GLN A 216 -1.47 -25.55 -2.02
C GLN A 216 -0.88 -25.88 -0.62
N ASP A 217 0.40 -26.19 -0.54
CA ASP A 217 1.09 -26.55 0.72
C ASP A 217 1.86 -25.38 1.31
N SER A 218 1.93 -24.28 0.57
CA SER A 218 2.51 -23.02 1.02
C SER A 218 1.65 -22.37 2.12
N ARG A 219 2.33 -21.77 3.10
CA ARG A 219 1.72 -21.03 4.21
C ARG A 219 2.30 -19.62 4.23
N VAL A 220 1.48 -18.67 3.87
CA VAL A 220 1.86 -17.26 3.81
C VAL A 220 1.39 -16.54 5.07
N HIS A 221 2.29 -15.86 5.78
CA HIS A 221 1.94 -15.00 6.91
C HIS A 221 2.29 -13.55 6.58
N THR A 222 1.29 -12.73 6.36
CA THR A 222 1.47 -11.30 6.01
C THR A 222 0.14 -10.54 6.10
N ASP A 223 0.20 -9.24 6.34
CA ASP A 223 -0.92 -8.30 6.13
C ASP A 223 -0.93 -7.70 4.71
N GLN A 224 0.11 -7.96 3.92
CA GLN A 224 0.27 -7.41 2.58
C GLN A 224 -0.56 -8.18 1.54
N MET A 225 -1.53 -7.51 0.93
CA MET A 225 -2.38 -8.11 -0.11
C MET A 225 -1.58 -8.59 -1.32
N MET A 226 -0.42 -7.97 -1.58
CA MET A 226 0.47 -8.29 -2.69
C MET A 226 1.03 -9.71 -2.61
N LEU A 227 1.18 -10.29 -1.43
CA LEU A 227 1.59 -11.68 -1.26
C LEU A 227 0.41 -12.58 -0.84
N GLY A 228 -0.56 -12.04 -0.09
CA GLY A 228 -1.72 -12.81 0.37
C GLY A 228 -2.69 -13.19 -0.75
N LEU A 229 -2.97 -12.29 -1.69
CA LEU A 229 -3.86 -12.61 -2.83
C LEU A 229 -3.25 -13.64 -3.81
N PRO A 230 -1.94 -13.58 -4.17
CA PRO A 230 -1.27 -14.66 -4.88
C PRO A 230 -1.42 -16.02 -4.19
N ALA A 231 -1.28 -16.04 -2.85
CA ALA A 231 -1.50 -17.26 -2.07
C ALA A 231 -2.91 -17.84 -2.27
N LEU A 232 -3.95 -17.01 -2.26
CA LEU A 232 -5.32 -17.47 -2.50
C LEU A 232 -5.53 -18.04 -3.91
N ILE A 233 -4.92 -17.46 -4.93
CA ILE A 233 -5.00 -17.97 -6.31
C ILE A 233 -4.26 -19.32 -6.44
N ALA A 234 -3.13 -19.46 -5.75
CA ALA A 234 -2.34 -20.69 -5.73
C ALA A 234 -2.96 -21.83 -4.91
N GLY A 235 -3.99 -21.56 -4.12
CA GLY A 235 -4.59 -22.54 -3.21
C GLY A 235 -3.86 -22.65 -1.85
N ALA A 236 -2.96 -21.74 -1.57
CA ALA A 236 -2.17 -21.66 -0.33
C ALA A 236 -2.98 -21.13 0.85
N HIS A 237 -2.46 -21.33 2.05
CA HIS A 237 -3.05 -20.78 3.27
C HIS A 237 -2.46 -19.39 3.57
N TRP A 238 -3.31 -18.37 3.69
CA TRP A 238 -2.92 -17.01 4.06
C TRP A 238 -3.36 -16.70 5.50
N SER A 239 -2.40 -16.53 6.40
CA SER A 239 -2.61 -16.04 7.77
C SER A 239 -2.19 -14.58 7.90
N MET A 240 -2.92 -13.82 8.71
CA MET A 240 -2.69 -12.38 8.90
C MET A 240 -2.31 -12.09 10.35
N PRO A 241 -1.33 -11.19 10.59
CA PRO A 241 -1.04 -10.72 11.94
C PRO A 241 -2.22 -9.92 12.51
N PRO A 242 -2.26 -9.67 13.83
CA PRO A 242 -3.22 -8.75 14.42
C PRO A 242 -3.12 -7.36 13.79
N TYR A 243 -4.27 -6.68 13.63
CA TYR A 243 -4.28 -5.32 13.08
C TYR A 243 -3.48 -4.35 13.96
N GLY A 244 -2.68 -3.50 13.31
CA GLY A 244 -1.82 -2.53 13.98
C GLY A 244 -0.52 -3.16 14.50
N PHE A 245 -0.27 -4.43 14.17
CA PHE A 245 0.99 -5.09 14.45
C PHE A 245 2.13 -4.39 13.70
N ALA A 246 3.21 -4.10 14.39
CA ALA A 246 4.40 -3.47 13.84
C ALA A 246 5.60 -4.42 13.99
N PRO A 247 6.04 -5.08 12.91
CA PRO A 247 7.12 -6.07 12.96
C PRO A 247 8.40 -5.56 13.63
N ALA A 248 8.80 -4.34 13.30
CA ALA A 248 9.99 -3.71 13.86
C ALA A 248 9.89 -3.46 15.37
N ALA A 249 8.70 -3.19 15.90
CA ALA A 249 8.47 -2.93 17.31
C ALA A 249 8.32 -4.23 18.15
N GLU A 250 7.86 -5.31 17.50
CA GLU A 250 7.52 -6.58 18.15
C GLU A 250 8.15 -7.79 17.43
N PRO A 251 9.51 -7.86 17.30
CA PRO A 251 10.17 -8.93 16.51
C PRO A 251 9.87 -10.36 17.04
N ALA A 252 9.77 -10.54 18.34
CA ALA A 252 9.43 -11.84 18.93
C ALA A 252 7.99 -12.28 18.60
N ALA A 253 7.04 -11.33 18.57
CA ALA A 253 5.66 -11.62 18.17
C ALA A 253 5.56 -11.94 16.67
N LEU A 254 6.37 -11.28 15.83
CA LEU A 254 6.49 -11.66 14.42
C LEU A 254 7.01 -13.08 14.27
N ALA A 255 8.12 -13.44 14.92
CA ALA A 255 8.68 -14.78 14.85
C ALA A 255 7.68 -15.84 15.28
N ALA A 256 6.92 -15.59 16.35
CA ALA A 256 5.84 -16.47 16.78
C ALA A 256 4.71 -16.58 15.75
N GLY A 257 4.34 -15.49 15.11
CA GLY A 257 3.34 -15.47 14.02
C GLY A 257 3.78 -16.23 12.76
N LEU A 258 5.09 -16.28 12.52
CA LEU A 258 5.71 -17.00 11.41
C LEU A 258 5.87 -18.52 11.66
N GLU A 259 5.54 -19.03 12.86
CA GLU A 259 5.62 -20.47 13.11
C GLU A 259 4.79 -21.29 12.10
N GLY A 260 5.48 -22.20 11.41
CA GLY A 260 4.90 -22.99 10.33
C GLY A 260 4.63 -22.23 9.04
N ALA A 261 4.90 -20.93 8.96
CA ALA A 261 4.84 -20.19 7.73
C ALA A 261 6.04 -20.52 6.83
N THR A 262 5.81 -20.51 5.52
CA THR A 262 6.84 -20.73 4.49
C THR A 262 7.26 -19.44 3.80
N HIS A 263 6.36 -18.45 3.74
CA HIS A 263 6.56 -17.19 3.03
C HIS A 263 6.07 -16.00 3.87
N THR A 264 6.79 -14.90 3.78
CA THR A 264 6.35 -13.61 4.34
C THR A 264 6.81 -12.44 3.46
N PHE A 265 6.19 -11.29 3.67
CA PHE A 265 6.62 -10.02 3.09
C PHE A 265 7.04 -9.07 4.22
N LEU A 266 8.20 -8.46 4.07
CA LEU A 266 8.72 -7.45 5.00
C LEU A 266 9.17 -6.21 4.22
N VAL A 267 9.06 -5.05 4.86
CA VAL A 267 9.81 -3.88 4.39
C VAL A 267 11.25 -3.97 4.90
N PRO A 268 12.24 -3.39 4.19
CA PRO A 268 13.64 -3.45 4.60
C PRO A 268 13.91 -3.02 6.04
N SER A 269 13.23 -1.97 6.52
CA SER A 269 13.36 -1.50 7.91
C SER A 269 12.88 -2.53 8.94
N ASP A 270 11.81 -3.27 8.66
CA ASP A 270 11.34 -4.34 9.55
C ASP A 270 12.35 -5.47 9.61
N LEU A 271 12.90 -5.89 8.47
CA LEU A 271 13.94 -6.91 8.44
C LEU A 271 15.18 -6.47 9.21
N ALA A 272 15.61 -5.21 9.05
CA ALA A 272 16.75 -4.66 9.80
C ALA A 272 16.51 -4.73 11.31
N ALA A 273 15.35 -4.29 11.79
CA ALA A 273 14.99 -4.33 13.22
C ALA A 273 14.92 -5.75 13.78
N ILE A 274 14.42 -6.70 12.99
CA ILE A 274 14.40 -8.12 13.37
C ILE A 274 15.83 -8.64 13.53
N LEU A 275 16.72 -8.36 12.59
CA LEU A 275 18.14 -8.76 12.67
C LEU A 275 18.85 -8.12 13.87
N ASP A 276 18.57 -6.84 14.15
CA ASP A 276 19.13 -6.12 15.30
C ASP A 276 18.65 -6.68 16.63
N SER A 277 17.42 -7.19 16.69
CA SER A 277 16.85 -7.79 17.90
C SER A 277 17.48 -9.15 18.29
N GLY A 278 18.17 -9.81 17.35
CA GLY A 278 18.71 -11.15 17.53
C GLY A 278 17.65 -12.26 17.64
N VAL A 279 16.38 -11.96 17.38
CA VAL A 279 15.30 -12.96 17.38
C VAL A 279 15.47 -13.90 16.19
N ALA A 280 15.52 -15.21 16.46
CA ALA A 280 15.59 -16.22 15.43
C ALA A 280 14.22 -16.38 14.71
N LEU A 281 14.23 -16.36 13.39
CA LEU A 281 13.04 -16.70 12.60
C LEU A 281 12.86 -18.22 12.47
N PRO A 282 11.61 -18.71 12.34
CA PRO A 282 11.33 -20.15 12.27
C PRO A 282 11.99 -20.84 11.07
N ARG A 283 12.47 -22.06 11.28
CA ARG A 283 13.07 -22.89 10.21
C ARG A 283 12.09 -23.28 9.10
N SER A 284 10.79 -23.14 9.33
CA SER A 284 9.76 -23.36 8.31
C SER A 284 9.79 -22.29 7.21
N LEU A 285 10.34 -21.11 7.49
CA LEU A 285 10.40 -19.99 6.56
C LEU A 285 11.39 -20.31 5.43
N ARG A 286 10.91 -20.29 4.21
CA ARG A 286 11.66 -20.58 2.99
C ARG A 286 11.99 -19.32 2.21
N GLN A 287 11.08 -18.32 2.23
CA GLN A 287 11.19 -17.16 1.38
C GLN A 287 10.69 -15.89 2.09
N VAL A 288 11.46 -14.81 1.95
CA VAL A 288 11.09 -13.46 2.40
C VAL A 288 11.10 -12.54 1.18
N LEU A 289 9.95 -11.95 0.88
CA LEU A 289 9.84 -10.89 -0.09
C LEU A 289 10.14 -9.55 0.59
N LEU A 290 10.98 -8.76 -0.04
CA LEU A 290 11.36 -7.41 0.40
C LEU A 290 10.92 -6.40 -0.66
N GLY A 291 10.22 -5.36 -0.23
CA GLY A 291 9.71 -4.35 -1.17
C GLY A 291 9.22 -3.11 -0.46
N SER A 292 8.53 -2.24 -1.20
CA SER A 292 8.04 -0.93 -0.77
C SER A 292 9.13 0.11 -0.44
N ALA A 293 10.39 -0.33 -0.34
CA ALA A 293 11.59 0.49 -0.12
C ALA A 293 12.79 -0.12 -0.86
N PRO A 294 13.88 0.62 -1.09
CA PRO A 294 15.10 0.09 -1.65
C PRO A 294 15.70 -1.03 -0.79
N VAL A 295 16.07 -2.13 -1.43
CA VAL A 295 16.70 -3.28 -0.78
C VAL A 295 18.20 -3.22 -1.05
N LEU A 296 18.97 -2.68 -0.11
CA LEU A 296 20.37 -2.39 -0.30
C LEU A 296 21.30 -3.55 0.08
N PRO A 297 22.51 -3.65 -0.54
CA PRO A 297 23.48 -4.71 -0.29
C PRO A 297 23.90 -4.88 1.19
N PRO A 298 24.10 -3.84 2.01
CA PRO A 298 24.45 -4.03 3.42
C PRO A 298 23.42 -4.84 4.20
N LEU A 299 22.13 -4.53 4.03
CA LEU A 299 21.04 -5.29 4.66
C LEU A 299 20.99 -6.73 4.16
N LEU A 300 21.16 -6.94 2.85
CA LEU A 300 21.16 -8.28 2.26
C LEU A 300 22.31 -9.14 2.78
N ARG A 301 23.54 -8.59 2.93
CA ARG A 301 24.68 -9.33 3.51
C ARG A 301 24.37 -9.78 4.94
N ARG A 302 23.82 -8.88 5.78
CA ARG A 302 23.40 -9.19 7.15
C ARG A 302 22.32 -10.27 7.18
N ALA A 303 21.31 -10.12 6.32
CA ALA A 303 20.20 -11.06 6.25
C ALA A 303 20.67 -12.45 5.78
N ARG A 304 21.54 -12.54 4.76
CA ARG A 304 22.12 -13.82 4.31
C ARG A 304 22.94 -14.51 5.39
N ALA A 305 23.70 -13.77 6.18
CA ALA A 305 24.45 -14.34 7.31
C ALA A 305 23.54 -14.92 8.40
N ALA A 306 22.41 -14.25 8.68
CA ALA A 306 21.46 -14.68 9.72
C ALA A 306 20.47 -15.75 9.23
N LEU A 307 20.14 -15.75 7.91
CA LEU A 307 19.09 -16.57 7.29
C LEU A 307 19.66 -17.32 6.05
N PRO A 308 20.66 -18.20 6.22
CA PRO A 308 21.37 -18.83 5.08
C PRO A 308 20.47 -19.72 4.22
N GLU A 309 19.42 -20.31 4.79
CA GLU A 309 18.50 -21.22 4.11
C GLU A 309 17.26 -20.52 3.53
N VAL A 310 17.09 -19.21 3.77
CA VAL A 310 15.92 -18.44 3.33
C VAL A 310 16.23 -17.70 2.03
N GLU A 311 15.44 -17.90 1.01
CA GLU A 311 15.53 -17.09 -0.22
C GLU A 311 15.01 -15.68 0.04
N LEU A 312 15.83 -14.67 -0.23
CA LEU A 312 15.48 -13.25 -0.10
C LEU A 312 15.22 -12.67 -1.48
N LEU A 313 14.02 -12.16 -1.71
CA LEU A 313 13.56 -11.61 -2.98
C LEU A 313 13.32 -10.10 -2.87
N ALA A 314 14.06 -9.31 -3.61
CA ALA A 314 13.83 -7.87 -3.73
C ALA A 314 12.84 -7.59 -4.86
N VAL A 315 11.66 -7.07 -4.52
CA VAL A 315 10.56 -6.82 -5.46
C VAL A 315 10.55 -5.35 -5.87
N TYR A 316 10.68 -5.10 -7.17
CA TYR A 316 10.52 -3.77 -7.76
C TYR A 316 9.17 -3.66 -8.48
N GLY A 317 8.50 -2.55 -8.25
CA GLY A 317 7.24 -2.20 -8.89
C GLY A 317 6.62 -0.95 -8.27
N MET A 318 5.48 -0.57 -8.79
CA MET A 318 4.72 0.59 -8.34
C MET A 318 3.22 0.32 -8.44
N THR A 319 2.41 1.23 -7.91
CA THR A 319 0.95 1.04 -7.93
C THR A 319 0.41 0.84 -9.34
N GLU A 320 1.01 1.48 -10.33
CA GLU A 320 0.59 1.40 -11.73
C GLU A 320 0.92 0.07 -12.39
N ILE A 321 2.01 -0.58 -11.97
CA ILE A 321 2.42 -1.90 -12.48
C ILE A 321 3.23 -2.65 -11.42
N LEU A 322 2.71 -3.77 -10.97
CA LEU A 322 3.30 -4.55 -9.87
C LEU A 322 3.08 -6.05 -10.11
N PRO A 323 4.13 -6.87 -9.95
CA PRO A 323 5.56 -6.51 -9.92
C PRO A 323 6.10 -6.21 -11.32
N VAL A 324 7.21 -5.47 -11.42
CA VAL A 324 7.96 -5.24 -12.66
C VAL A 324 9.12 -6.22 -12.77
N ALA A 325 9.96 -6.27 -11.74
CA ALA A 325 11.13 -7.11 -11.66
C ALA A 325 11.32 -7.64 -10.23
N ILE A 326 11.99 -8.78 -10.11
CA ILE A 326 12.38 -9.36 -8.83
C ILE A 326 13.80 -9.88 -8.98
N ALA A 327 14.69 -9.44 -8.08
CA ALA A 327 16.04 -9.94 -7.96
C ALA A 327 16.20 -10.75 -6.67
N THR A 328 17.02 -11.81 -6.70
CA THR A 328 17.44 -12.50 -5.48
C THR A 328 18.49 -11.67 -4.74
N ALA A 329 18.72 -11.99 -3.47
CA ALA A 329 19.82 -11.40 -2.71
C ALA A 329 21.17 -11.67 -3.38
N GLU A 330 21.37 -12.89 -3.89
CA GLU A 330 22.58 -13.32 -4.56
C GLU A 330 22.85 -12.48 -5.82
N GLU A 331 21.83 -12.29 -6.67
CA GLU A 331 21.94 -11.46 -7.89
C GLU A 331 22.30 -10.02 -7.52
N LYS A 332 21.61 -9.42 -6.53
CA LYS A 332 21.91 -8.04 -6.09
C LYS A 332 23.30 -7.91 -5.47
N LEU A 333 23.77 -8.90 -4.72
CA LEU A 333 25.10 -8.87 -4.08
C LEU A 333 26.25 -9.12 -5.05
N ALA A 334 25.98 -9.81 -6.15
CA ALA A 334 26.96 -10.08 -7.20
C ALA A 334 27.08 -8.96 -8.25
N HIS A 335 26.16 -7.98 -8.21
CA HIS A 335 26.09 -6.92 -9.23
C HIS A 335 26.61 -5.57 -8.68
N ASP A 336 27.40 -4.88 -9.52
CA ASP A 336 27.81 -3.50 -9.22
C ASP A 336 26.69 -2.53 -9.61
N GLY A 337 26.07 -1.89 -8.61
CA GLY A 337 24.95 -0.99 -8.78
C GLY A 337 23.64 -1.52 -8.21
N ASP A 338 22.58 -0.72 -8.26
CA ASP A 338 21.27 -1.09 -7.72
C ASP A 338 20.47 -1.92 -8.73
N LEU A 339 20.74 -3.23 -8.74
CA LEU A 339 20.05 -4.17 -9.61
C LEU A 339 18.59 -4.34 -9.16
N LEU A 340 17.65 -4.08 -10.06
CA LEU A 340 16.22 -4.37 -9.86
C LEU A 340 15.83 -5.78 -10.29
N GLY A 341 16.65 -6.42 -11.13
CA GLY A 341 16.44 -7.75 -11.69
C GLY A 341 16.00 -7.74 -13.15
N ARG A 342 15.57 -8.91 -13.63
CA ARG A 342 14.96 -9.05 -14.95
C ARG A 342 13.48 -8.71 -14.91
N PRO A 343 12.92 -8.10 -15.99
CA PRO A 343 11.48 -7.98 -16.13
C PRO A 343 10.82 -9.36 -15.96
N LEU A 344 9.74 -9.40 -15.21
CA LEU A 344 8.98 -10.63 -15.03
C LEU A 344 8.27 -11.06 -16.31
N PRO A 345 7.87 -12.34 -16.44
CA PRO A 345 7.21 -12.84 -17.63
C PRO A 345 6.02 -11.98 -18.07
N GLY A 346 6.04 -11.53 -19.32
CA GLY A 346 5.04 -10.64 -19.90
C GLY A 346 5.29 -9.14 -19.68
N VAL A 347 6.19 -8.76 -18.78
CA VAL A 347 6.59 -7.35 -18.57
C VAL A 347 7.69 -7.00 -19.56
N ARG A 348 7.57 -5.83 -20.18
CA ARG A 348 8.60 -5.23 -21.05
C ARG A 348 9.11 -3.97 -20.39
N ALA A 349 10.42 -3.78 -20.44
CA ALA A 349 11.11 -2.60 -19.94
C ALA A 349 11.96 -1.98 -21.05
N ARG A 350 11.96 -0.66 -21.17
CA ARG A 350 12.86 0.10 -22.03
C ARG A 350 13.31 1.36 -21.31
N VAL A 351 14.43 1.89 -21.71
CA VAL A 351 14.92 3.20 -21.23
C VAL A 351 14.63 4.24 -22.31
N ALA A 352 14.02 5.34 -21.94
CA ALA A 352 13.74 6.47 -22.82
C ALA A 352 15.03 7.30 -23.06
N GLU A 353 15.00 8.22 -24.02
CA GLU A 353 16.17 9.07 -24.38
C GLU A 353 16.71 9.87 -23.19
N ASP A 354 15.86 10.26 -22.26
CA ASP A 354 16.21 11.00 -21.04
C ASP A 354 16.64 10.10 -19.86
N GLY A 355 16.80 8.80 -20.12
CA GLY A 355 17.19 7.82 -19.12
C GLY A 355 16.07 7.25 -18.26
N GLU A 356 14.80 7.66 -18.49
CA GLU A 356 13.67 7.18 -17.71
C GLU A 356 13.31 5.73 -18.07
N LEU A 357 13.12 4.91 -17.04
CA LEU A 357 12.56 3.56 -17.19
C LEU A 357 11.09 3.64 -17.57
N VAL A 358 10.74 3.02 -18.69
CA VAL A 358 9.37 2.88 -19.18
C VAL A 358 9.00 1.40 -19.21
N VAL A 359 7.86 1.06 -18.64
CA VAL A 359 7.42 -0.33 -18.47
C VAL A 359 6.02 -0.57 -19.03
N SER A 360 5.79 -1.79 -19.51
CA SER A 360 4.48 -2.22 -19.99
C SER A 360 4.29 -3.72 -19.74
N GLY A 361 3.05 -4.19 -19.73
CA GLY A 361 2.77 -5.61 -19.53
C GLY A 361 1.30 -5.86 -19.21
N PRO A 362 0.88 -7.13 -19.12
CA PRO A 362 -0.50 -7.50 -18.83
C PRO A 362 -0.93 -7.11 -17.42
N ASN A 363 0.03 -6.88 -16.51
CA ASN A 363 -0.17 -6.42 -15.13
C ASN A 363 -0.16 -4.89 -14.98
N LEU A 364 -0.02 -4.15 -16.10
CA LEU A 364 -0.17 -2.70 -16.09
C LEU A 364 -1.61 -2.33 -15.74
N CYS A 365 -1.78 -1.34 -14.88
CA CYS A 365 -3.11 -0.77 -14.59
C CYS A 365 -3.78 -0.31 -15.89
N ARG A 366 -5.11 -0.22 -15.88
CA ARG A 366 -5.83 0.36 -17.01
C ARG A 366 -5.41 1.81 -17.26
N GLY A 367 -5.08 2.53 -16.21
CA GLY A 367 -4.71 3.94 -16.23
C GLY A 367 -5.26 4.66 -15.00
N TYR A 368 -5.38 5.97 -15.11
CA TYR A 368 -5.95 6.79 -14.04
C TYR A 368 -7.45 6.99 -14.26
N LEU A 369 -8.20 7.10 -13.18
CA LEU A 369 -9.64 7.32 -13.23
C LEU A 369 -9.97 8.63 -13.98
N GLY A 370 -10.83 8.53 -14.98
CA GLY A 370 -11.16 9.67 -15.83
C GLY A 370 -10.19 9.96 -16.99
N SER A 371 -9.09 9.18 -17.08
CA SER A 371 -8.10 9.32 -18.14
C SER A 371 -8.18 8.16 -19.17
N PRO A 372 -7.63 8.34 -20.37
CA PRO A 372 -7.49 7.25 -21.33
C PRO A 372 -6.67 6.08 -20.77
N PRO A 373 -6.89 4.85 -21.26
CA PRO A 373 -6.09 3.70 -20.88
C PRO A 373 -4.60 3.88 -21.20
N LEU A 374 -3.73 3.36 -20.31
CA LEU A 374 -2.29 3.32 -20.52
C LEU A 374 -1.91 2.09 -21.35
N THR A 375 -0.96 2.25 -22.26
CA THR A 375 -0.29 1.16 -22.98
C THR A 375 1.11 0.88 -22.43
N GLU A 376 1.71 1.88 -21.81
CA GLU A 376 2.98 1.83 -21.09
C GLU A 376 2.98 2.88 -19.97
N HIS A 377 3.90 2.75 -19.05
CA HIS A 377 4.04 3.67 -17.91
C HIS A 377 5.49 4.14 -17.77
N ALA A 378 5.67 5.47 -17.77
CA ALA A 378 6.91 6.13 -17.42
C ALA A 378 7.03 6.21 -15.89
N THR A 379 8.03 5.50 -15.34
CA THR A 379 8.08 5.19 -13.90
C THR A 379 8.51 6.37 -13.01
N GLY A 380 9.17 7.36 -13.59
CA GLY A 380 9.86 8.41 -12.86
C GLY A 380 11.22 7.98 -12.30
N ASP A 381 11.60 6.73 -12.45
CA ASP A 381 12.91 6.20 -12.08
C ASP A 381 13.84 6.23 -13.30
N LEU A 382 15.11 6.58 -13.08
CA LEU A 382 16.17 6.53 -14.09
C LEU A 382 16.86 5.16 -14.01
N ALA A 383 17.09 4.53 -15.15
CA ALA A 383 17.70 3.21 -15.20
C ALA A 383 18.62 3.05 -16.41
N ARG A 384 19.45 2.03 -16.39
CA ARG A 384 20.11 1.48 -17.58
C ARG A 384 19.77 0.00 -17.73
N LEU A 385 19.80 -0.49 -18.95
CA LEU A 385 19.64 -1.91 -19.24
C LEU A 385 21.02 -2.52 -19.50
N GLU A 386 21.33 -3.60 -18.81
CA GLU A 386 22.52 -4.43 -19.04
C GLU A 386 22.06 -5.79 -19.56
N GLY A 387 21.96 -5.90 -20.88
CA GLY A 387 21.22 -6.98 -21.52
C GLY A 387 19.73 -6.88 -21.16
N ASP A 388 19.20 -7.85 -20.45
CA ASP A 388 17.82 -7.88 -19.94
C ASP A 388 17.71 -7.47 -18.45
N LEU A 389 18.82 -7.11 -17.81
CA LEU A 389 18.85 -6.65 -16.43
C LEU A 389 18.50 -5.17 -16.33
N ILE A 390 17.63 -4.82 -15.40
CA ILE A 390 17.30 -3.41 -15.07
C ILE A 390 18.17 -2.98 -13.90
N VAL A 391 18.97 -1.93 -14.10
CA VAL A 391 19.80 -1.34 -13.05
C VAL A 391 19.34 0.09 -12.80
N LEU A 392 18.91 0.38 -11.58
CA LEU A 392 18.46 1.70 -11.17
C LEU A 392 19.66 2.66 -11.07
N THR A 393 19.50 3.86 -11.61
CA THR A 393 20.53 4.91 -11.56
C THR A 393 20.10 6.17 -10.82
N GLY A 394 18.78 6.33 -10.55
CA GLY A 394 18.25 7.47 -9.81
C GLY A 394 16.74 7.60 -9.90
N ARG A 395 16.22 8.78 -9.47
CA ARG A 395 14.80 9.14 -9.58
C ARG A 395 14.64 10.54 -10.13
N LYS A 396 13.65 10.74 -11.00
CA LYS A 396 13.31 12.05 -11.55
C LYS A 396 12.64 12.98 -10.53
N LYS A 397 12.06 12.46 -9.48
CA LYS A 397 11.21 13.21 -8.55
C LYS A 397 11.59 13.00 -7.09
N ASP A 398 11.36 14.03 -6.28
CA ASP A 398 11.79 14.13 -4.88
C ASP A 398 10.79 13.49 -3.90
N MET A 399 10.35 12.29 -4.16
CA MET A 399 9.58 11.50 -3.21
C MET A 399 10.50 11.03 -2.09
N ILE A 400 10.05 11.11 -0.85
CA ILE A 400 10.75 10.58 0.31
C ILE A 400 10.18 9.20 0.62
N LEU A 401 11.05 8.23 0.78
CA LEU A 401 10.68 6.87 1.11
C LEU A 401 11.08 6.57 2.56
N ARG A 402 10.09 6.39 3.44
CA ARG A 402 10.31 6.17 4.87
C ARG A 402 9.53 4.97 5.38
N GLY A 403 10.23 3.97 5.91
CA GLY A 403 9.60 2.76 6.47
C GLY A 403 8.66 2.05 5.50
N GLY A 404 8.97 2.03 4.20
CA GLY A 404 8.10 1.50 3.16
C GLY A 404 6.91 2.39 2.81
N THR A 405 6.79 3.58 3.42
CA THR A 405 5.75 4.56 3.13
C THR A 405 6.29 5.69 2.27
N ASN A 406 5.61 5.95 1.17
CA ASN A 406 5.92 7.08 0.32
C ASN A 406 5.40 8.37 0.94
N VAL A 407 6.31 9.26 1.34
CA VAL A 407 5.99 10.59 1.83
C VAL A 407 6.18 11.61 0.71
N TYR A 408 5.19 12.42 0.49
CA TYR A 408 5.16 13.38 -0.60
C TYR A 408 5.20 14.81 -0.04
N PRO A 409 6.35 15.47 -0.07
CA PRO A 409 6.52 16.81 0.47
C PRO A 409 5.47 17.82 0.02
N GLY A 410 5.10 17.77 -1.25
CA GLY A 410 4.11 18.71 -1.82
C GLY A 410 2.71 18.68 -1.18
N LEU A 411 2.36 17.63 -0.44
CA LEU A 411 1.10 17.56 0.32
C LEU A 411 1.17 18.38 1.62
N TYR A 412 2.35 18.49 2.21
CA TYR A 412 2.54 19.03 3.56
C TYR A 412 3.18 20.40 3.59
N GLU A 413 4.13 20.67 2.70
CA GLU A 413 4.85 21.95 2.61
C GLU A 413 3.92 23.17 2.57
N PRO A 414 2.82 23.18 1.79
CA PRO A 414 1.93 24.35 1.75
C PRO A 414 1.23 24.63 3.10
N ALA A 415 0.94 23.59 3.88
CA ALA A 415 0.36 23.76 5.22
C ALA A 415 1.39 24.28 6.22
N ILE A 416 2.62 23.78 6.15
CA ILE A 416 3.74 24.19 7.01
C ILE A 416 4.14 25.63 6.73
N THR A 417 4.21 26.04 5.45
CA THR A 417 4.55 27.42 5.05
C THR A 417 3.55 28.46 5.57
N ARG A 418 2.30 28.06 5.86
CA ARG A 418 1.29 28.96 6.45
C ARG A 418 1.47 29.19 7.95
N LEU A 419 2.40 28.49 8.60
CA LEU A 419 2.65 28.68 10.02
C LEU A 419 3.31 30.06 10.32
N PRO A 420 2.97 30.72 11.43
CA PRO A 420 3.56 32.00 11.79
C PRO A 420 5.08 31.94 11.90
N GLY A 421 5.74 32.82 11.18
CA GLY A 421 7.21 32.94 11.17
C GLY A 421 7.90 32.08 10.13
N VAL A 422 7.17 31.33 9.30
CA VAL A 422 7.71 30.52 8.19
C VAL A 422 7.58 31.29 6.89
N ALA A 423 8.70 31.58 6.23
CA ALA A 423 8.74 32.15 4.89
C ALA A 423 8.67 31.06 3.81
N ASP A 424 9.46 29.99 4.01
CA ASP A 424 9.48 28.81 3.14
C ASP A 424 9.67 27.54 3.96
N ALA A 425 9.15 26.44 3.46
CA ALA A 425 9.27 25.12 4.06
C ALA A 425 9.51 24.05 2.99
N VAL A 426 10.55 23.25 3.15
CA VAL A 426 10.90 22.17 2.22
C VAL A 426 11.23 20.90 3.00
N MET A 427 10.56 19.81 2.65
CA MET A 427 10.85 18.48 3.18
C MET A 427 11.72 17.69 2.22
N ILE A 428 12.80 17.10 2.72
CA ILE A 428 13.66 16.22 1.95
C ILE A 428 13.90 14.91 2.68
N GLY A 429 14.10 13.84 1.89
CA GLY A 429 14.61 12.57 2.38
C GLY A 429 16.14 12.59 2.37
N VAL A 430 16.74 12.22 3.48
CA VAL A 430 18.18 11.99 3.58
C VAL A 430 18.39 10.49 3.80
N PRO A 431 19.06 9.79 2.87
CA PRO A 431 19.27 8.35 2.96
C PRO A 431 19.99 7.96 4.25
N ASP A 432 19.56 6.85 4.85
CA ASP A 432 20.24 6.18 5.95
C ASP A 432 21.01 4.93 5.48
N GLU A 433 21.64 4.23 6.43
CA GLU A 433 22.50 3.07 6.13
C GLU A 433 21.71 1.84 5.61
N ILE A 434 20.40 1.80 5.82
CA ILE A 434 19.53 0.67 5.41
C ILE A 434 18.74 0.96 4.13
N GLY A 435 18.93 2.14 3.51
CA GLY A 435 18.25 2.53 2.29
C GLY A 435 16.85 3.11 2.49
N ASP A 436 16.49 3.36 3.74
CA ASP A 436 15.35 4.17 4.10
C ASP A 436 15.77 5.66 4.11
N GLU A 437 14.80 6.56 4.23
CA GLU A 437 15.08 7.99 4.27
C GLU A 437 14.55 8.60 5.57
N ARG A 438 15.43 9.29 6.31
CA ARG A 438 14.98 10.20 7.36
C ARG A 438 14.45 11.48 6.75
N ILE A 439 13.40 12.01 7.30
CA ILE A 439 12.75 13.22 6.81
C ILE A 439 13.38 14.43 7.50
N VAL A 440 13.94 15.33 6.72
CA VAL A 440 14.44 16.62 7.22
C VAL A 440 13.53 17.73 6.68
N LEU A 441 12.98 18.54 7.58
CA LEU A 441 12.22 19.75 7.26
C LEU A 441 13.14 20.96 7.35
N ALA A 442 13.47 21.56 6.22
CA ALA A 442 14.22 22.80 6.12
C ALA A 442 13.24 23.99 6.07
N LEU A 443 13.43 24.95 6.94
CA LEU A 443 12.61 26.17 7.05
C LEU A 443 13.43 27.39 6.71
N VAL A 444 12.82 28.38 6.07
CA VAL A 444 13.32 29.76 6.02
C VAL A 444 12.42 30.61 6.91
N ALA A 445 13.04 31.38 7.80
CA ALA A 445 12.33 32.23 8.72
C ALA A 445 11.88 33.55 8.07
N THR A 446 10.71 34.07 8.46
CA THR A 446 10.35 35.46 8.17
C THR A 446 11.18 36.41 9.08
N PRO A 447 11.35 37.68 8.73
CA PRO A 447 12.10 38.64 9.55
C PRO A 447 11.57 38.79 10.99
N ASP A 448 10.30 38.54 11.20
CA ASP A 448 9.58 38.60 12.47
C ASP A 448 9.39 37.24 13.17
N ALA A 449 10.02 36.19 12.70
CA ALA A 449 9.79 34.81 13.15
C ALA A 449 10.03 34.58 14.65
N GLY A 450 10.83 35.41 15.30
CA GLY A 450 11.21 35.26 16.71
C GLY A 450 12.08 34.02 16.99
N PRO A 451 12.57 33.84 18.18
CA PRO A 451 13.42 32.72 18.56
C PRO A 451 12.66 31.39 18.55
N HIS A 452 13.38 30.27 18.41
CA HIS A 452 12.87 28.92 18.53
C HIS A 452 11.84 28.52 17.46
N LEU A 453 11.91 29.06 16.23
CA LEU A 453 10.99 28.73 15.14
C LEU A 453 10.87 27.22 14.91
N ALA A 454 12.02 26.50 14.81
CA ALA A 454 12.03 25.05 14.59
C ALA A 454 11.24 24.29 15.66
N ALA A 455 11.39 24.66 16.94
CA ALA A 455 10.67 24.01 18.05
C ALA A 455 9.16 24.28 17.99
N ARG A 456 8.76 25.55 17.68
CA ARG A 456 7.34 25.91 17.55
C ARG A 456 6.69 25.17 16.37
N VAL A 457 7.36 25.18 15.21
CA VAL A 457 6.87 24.44 14.04
C VAL A 457 6.75 22.97 14.36
N ARG A 458 7.79 22.34 14.93
CA ARG A 458 7.78 20.93 15.32
C ARG A 458 6.60 20.58 16.24
N ALA A 459 6.28 21.44 17.20
CA ALA A 459 5.16 21.24 18.10
C ALA A 459 3.79 21.31 17.41
N SER A 460 3.68 22.05 16.30
CA SER A 460 2.43 22.19 15.53
C SER A 460 2.23 21.11 14.48
N LEU A 461 3.29 20.38 14.07
CA LEU A 461 3.21 19.42 12.97
C LEU A 461 2.23 18.27 13.22
N PRO A 462 2.09 17.67 14.43
CA PRO A 462 1.17 16.57 14.67
C PRO A 462 -0.30 16.91 14.43
N ASP A 463 -0.66 18.20 14.46
CA ASP A 463 -2.03 18.68 14.19
C ASP A 463 -2.25 19.01 12.70
N LEU A 464 -1.20 19.04 11.90
CA LEU A 464 -1.20 19.53 10.51
C LEU A 464 -0.91 18.47 9.47
N ILE A 465 -0.05 17.49 9.81
CA ILE A 465 0.42 16.49 8.86
C ILE A 465 0.33 15.09 9.45
N ASP A 466 0.34 14.10 8.57
CA ASP A 466 0.25 12.70 8.98
C ASP A 466 1.45 12.25 9.81
N VAL A 467 1.20 11.36 10.77
CA VAL A 467 2.22 10.88 11.72
C VAL A 467 3.44 10.28 11.02
N TYR A 468 3.23 9.54 9.92
CA TYR A 468 4.32 8.93 9.15
C TYR A 468 5.15 9.94 8.34
N ALA A 469 4.63 11.16 8.15
CA ALA A 469 5.32 12.26 7.46
C ALA A 469 6.01 13.23 8.42
N LEU A 470 5.89 13.03 9.74
CA LEU A 470 6.56 13.88 10.72
C LEU A 470 8.08 13.85 10.53
N PRO A 471 8.74 15.02 10.43
CA PRO A 471 10.18 15.08 10.22
C PRO A 471 10.95 14.60 11.45
N ASP A 472 12.03 13.87 11.19
CA ASP A 472 12.99 13.45 12.20
C ASP A 472 13.79 14.65 12.69
N GLU A 473 14.04 15.61 11.79
CA GLU A 473 14.80 16.81 12.07
C GLU A 473 14.12 18.04 11.45
N VAL A 474 14.16 19.16 12.18
CA VAL A 474 13.70 20.47 11.69
C VAL A 474 14.88 21.45 11.79
N VAL A 475 15.30 21.97 10.66
CA VAL A 475 16.43 22.93 10.55
C VAL A 475 15.93 24.25 10.03
N VAL A 476 16.54 25.35 10.50
CA VAL A 476 16.30 26.70 9.98
C VAL A 476 17.52 27.13 9.18
N LEU A 477 17.30 27.47 7.92
CA LEU A 477 18.33 27.90 7.00
C LEU A 477 18.16 29.41 6.70
N PRO A 478 19.24 30.13 6.39
CA PRO A 478 19.13 31.52 5.97
C PRO A 478 18.41 31.67 4.63
N GLU A 479 18.60 30.71 3.73
CA GLU A 479 17.95 30.63 2.42
C GLU A 479 17.97 29.19 1.90
N LEU A 480 17.05 28.88 0.97
CA LEU A 480 17.03 27.59 0.26
C LEU A 480 17.92 27.67 -1.00
N PRO A 481 18.67 26.60 -1.33
CA PRO A 481 19.39 26.54 -2.60
C PRO A 481 18.44 26.57 -3.78
N LEU A 482 18.73 27.40 -4.77
CA LEU A 482 17.93 27.59 -5.97
C LEU A 482 18.71 27.19 -7.22
N SER A 483 18.06 26.55 -8.18
CA SER A 483 18.65 26.12 -9.44
C SER A 483 17.94 26.70 -10.67
N GLY A 484 18.68 26.83 -11.77
CA GLY A 484 18.19 27.23 -13.07
C GLY A 484 17.68 28.68 -13.20
N ARG A 485 17.30 29.10 -14.43
CA ARG A 485 16.79 30.46 -14.72
C ARG A 485 15.47 30.76 -14.00
N THR A 486 14.70 29.74 -13.67
CA THR A 486 13.39 29.87 -13.01
C THR A 486 13.51 29.90 -11.49
N ARG A 487 14.71 29.86 -10.93
CA ARG A 487 14.99 29.89 -9.48
C ARG A 487 14.15 28.88 -8.68
N LYS A 488 14.05 27.64 -9.20
CA LYS A 488 13.39 26.56 -8.48
C LYS A 488 14.28 26.05 -7.36
N ILE A 489 13.66 25.59 -6.27
CA ILE A 489 14.35 24.97 -5.13
C ILE A 489 15.15 23.77 -5.62
N ASP A 490 16.46 23.77 -5.33
CA ASP A 490 17.36 22.65 -5.62
C ASP A 490 17.40 21.68 -4.44
N ARG A 491 16.48 20.71 -4.46
CA ARG A 491 16.39 19.69 -3.40
C ARG A 491 17.63 18.79 -3.35
N SER A 492 18.30 18.60 -4.48
CA SER A 492 19.52 17.78 -4.54
C SER A 492 20.67 18.49 -3.81
N ALA A 493 20.86 19.79 -4.06
CA ALA A 493 21.85 20.59 -3.34
C ALA A 493 21.50 20.68 -1.84
N LEU A 494 20.21 20.84 -1.50
CA LEU A 494 19.73 20.87 -0.12
C LEU A 494 20.03 19.53 0.60
N ARG A 495 19.74 18.41 -0.05
CA ARG A 495 20.02 17.06 0.46
C ARG A 495 21.53 16.87 0.70
N ALA A 496 22.37 17.23 -0.26
CA ALA A 496 23.82 17.13 -0.11
C ALA A 496 24.37 17.97 1.06
N GLY A 497 23.77 19.13 1.34
CA GLY A 497 24.13 19.99 2.45
C GLY A 497 23.73 19.48 3.83
N LEU A 498 22.67 18.68 3.91
CA LEU A 498 22.09 18.15 5.15
C LEU A 498 22.36 16.65 5.39
N ALA A 499 23.06 15.99 4.49
CA ALA A 499 23.47 14.59 4.59
C ALA A 499 24.69 14.35 5.50
N ARG A 500 25.04 15.30 6.38
CA ARG A 500 26.22 15.19 7.28
C ARG A 500 25.85 14.65 8.65
#